data_ab6383290b9aacdfad91e2a8b08749ea
#
_entry.id   ab6383290b9aacdfad91e2a8b08749ea
#
_cell.length_a   1.000
_cell.length_b   1.000
_cell.length_c   1.000
_cell.angle_alpha   90.00
_cell.angle_beta   90.00
_cell.angle_gamma   90.00
#
_symmetry.space_group_name_H-M   'P 1'
#
loop_
_entity.id
_entity.type
_entity.pdbx_description
1 polymer ?
#
loop_
_entity_poly.entity_id
_entity_poly.type
_entity_poly.pdbx_seq_one_letter_code
_entity_poly.pdbx_strand_id
1 'polypeptide(L)'
;MLKIAVVDYDMGNLHSVCKGLQHAGAQPLITHLPSELASADAIVLPGVGAFDPAVKKIRDRDLEQPLKDIIDSGKPFLGICLGLQILFDRSDEGRETGLGIIPGIVRKFQPEPNLTIPQMGWNQLHLTQSNCLLWGQISTAAWVYFDHSYYVDPSSSLATAAAVTHGTQTVTAAIAQDNIMAVQFHPEKSSTTGLQILANFVRIAQSAEGVTKDQQFQIQTDPYMS
;
A
#
# COMPACT_ATOMS: atom_id res chain seq x y z
N MET A 1 -16.41 12.64 8.32
CA MET A 1 -16.16 11.19 8.14
C MET A 1 -14.94 11.07 7.25
N LEU A 2 -13.95 10.26 7.62
CA LEU A 2 -12.69 10.12 6.90
C LEU A 2 -12.93 9.63 5.47
N LYS A 3 -12.51 10.41 4.49
CA LYS A 3 -12.64 10.10 3.06
C LYS A 3 -11.36 9.45 2.55
N ILE A 4 -11.42 8.19 2.13
CA ILE A 4 -10.29 7.46 1.57
C ILE A 4 -10.53 7.24 0.08
N ALA A 5 -9.68 7.79 -0.78
CA ALA A 5 -9.77 7.53 -2.21
C ALA A 5 -9.15 6.16 -2.53
N VAL A 6 -9.92 5.34 -3.23
CA VAL A 6 -9.47 4.05 -3.78
C VAL A 6 -9.25 4.26 -5.27
N VAL A 7 -7.99 4.17 -5.70
CA VAL A 7 -7.58 4.51 -7.07
C VAL A 7 -8.12 3.47 -8.05
N ASP A 8 -8.88 3.94 -9.02
CA ASP A 8 -9.40 3.13 -10.12
C ASP A 8 -8.59 3.37 -11.40
N TYR A 9 -7.77 2.41 -11.74
CA TYR A 9 -7.03 2.39 -13.01
C TYR A 9 -7.33 1.11 -13.82
N ASP A 10 -8.53 0.56 -13.70
CA ASP A 10 -9.05 -0.68 -14.32
C ASP A 10 -8.37 -1.98 -13.86
N MET A 11 -7.59 -1.96 -12.79
CA MET A 11 -6.86 -3.14 -12.30
C MET A 11 -6.90 -3.20 -10.77
N GLY A 12 -7.87 -3.87 -10.19
CA GLY A 12 -7.95 -4.01 -8.74
C GLY A 12 -9.26 -4.65 -8.26
N ASN A 13 -9.21 -5.26 -7.08
CA ASN A 13 -10.40 -5.74 -6.40
C ASN A 13 -11.04 -4.60 -5.57
N LEU A 14 -11.46 -3.53 -6.27
CA LEU A 14 -11.92 -2.28 -5.65
C LEU A 14 -13.05 -2.51 -4.66
N HIS A 15 -14.01 -3.37 -5.03
CA HIS A 15 -15.21 -3.60 -4.23
C HIS A 15 -14.88 -4.23 -2.86
N SER A 16 -14.02 -5.26 -2.84
CA SER A 16 -13.62 -5.93 -1.59
C SER A 16 -12.79 -5.01 -0.69
N VAL A 17 -11.89 -4.21 -1.29
CA VAL A 17 -11.11 -3.20 -0.56
C VAL A 17 -12.03 -2.15 0.05
N CYS A 18 -12.99 -1.61 -0.72
CA CYS A 18 -13.97 -0.64 -0.22
C CYS A 18 -14.80 -1.21 0.95
N LYS A 19 -15.27 -2.46 0.85
CA LYS A 19 -15.99 -3.12 1.96
C LYS A 19 -15.13 -3.21 3.22
N GLY A 20 -13.85 -3.57 3.09
CA GLY A 20 -12.92 -3.62 4.23
C GLY A 20 -12.73 -2.26 4.88
N LEU A 21 -12.55 -1.20 4.09
CA LEU A 21 -12.42 0.18 4.57
C LEU A 21 -13.72 0.69 5.22
N GLN A 22 -14.89 0.37 4.65
CA GLN A 22 -16.20 0.69 5.26
C GLN A 22 -16.38 0.01 6.60
N HIS A 23 -15.99 -1.27 6.71
CA HIS A 23 -16.02 -2.01 7.97
C HIS A 23 -15.11 -1.36 9.03
N ALA A 24 -14.00 -0.77 8.62
CA ALA A 24 -13.09 -0.02 9.47
C ALA A 24 -13.57 1.42 9.81
N GLY A 25 -14.75 1.82 9.33
CA GLY A 25 -15.38 3.11 9.62
C GLY A 25 -14.98 4.28 8.72
N ALA A 26 -14.30 4.01 7.60
CA ALA A 26 -14.00 5.02 6.59
C ALA A 26 -15.12 5.15 5.54
N GLN A 27 -15.05 6.25 4.76
CA GLN A 27 -15.87 6.47 3.58
C GLN A 27 -15.00 6.32 2.33
N PRO A 28 -14.92 5.12 1.72
CA PRO A 28 -14.14 4.94 0.50
C PRO A 28 -14.83 5.60 -0.69
N LEU A 29 -14.02 6.26 -1.52
CA LEU A 29 -14.40 6.85 -2.80
C LEU A 29 -13.59 6.20 -3.91
N ILE A 30 -14.23 5.40 -4.76
CA ILE A 30 -13.59 4.87 -5.96
C ILE A 30 -13.47 5.99 -6.98
N THR A 31 -12.26 6.31 -7.42
CA THR A 31 -12.03 7.42 -8.35
C THR A 31 -10.75 7.26 -9.15
N HIS A 32 -10.75 7.85 -10.34
CA HIS A 32 -9.57 8.08 -11.18
C HIS A 32 -9.32 9.59 -11.41
N LEU A 33 -10.08 10.46 -10.76
CA LEU A 33 -9.97 11.90 -10.94
C LEU A 33 -8.88 12.48 -10.01
N PRO A 34 -7.83 13.14 -10.55
CA PRO A 34 -6.77 13.72 -9.72
C PRO A 34 -7.27 14.69 -8.64
N SER A 35 -8.31 15.47 -8.95
CA SER A 35 -8.91 16.42 -7.99
C SER A 35 -9.56 15.72 -6.80
N GLU A 36 -10.21 14.57 -7.02
CA GLU A 36 -10.81 13.78 -5.94
C GLU A 36 -9.73 13.06 -5.11
N LEU A 37 -8.67 12.55 -5.75
CA LEU A 37 -7.50 11.99 -5.07
C LEU A 37 -6.85 13.06 -4.17
N ALA A 38 -6.63 14.26 -4.71
CA ALA A 38 -6.04 15.37 -3.95
C ALA A 38 -6.90 15.80 -2.75
N SER A 39 -8.24 15.73 -2.88
CA SER A 39 -9.18 16.14 -1.81
C SER A 39 -9.43 15.07 -0.74
N ALA A 40 -9.02 13.83 -0.95
CA ALA A 40 -9.20 12.75 0.02
C ALA A 40 -8.20 12.87 1.18
N ASP A 41 -8.54 12.30 2.34
CA ASP A 41 -7.70 12.31 3.55
C ASP A 41 -6.57 11.27 3.47
N ALA A 42 -6.77 10.18 2.73
CA ALA A 42 -5.79 9.14 2.47
C ALA A 42 -6.06 8.45 1.13
N ILE A 43 -5.06 7.73 0.62
CA ILE A 43 -5.12 7.02 -0.66
C ILE A 43 -4.90 5.53 -0.45
N VAL A 44 -5.68 4.71 -1.14
CA VAL A 44 -5.43 3.28 -1.32
C VAL A 44 -5.24 2.98 -2.79
N LEU A 45 -4.12 2.36 -3.15
CA LEU A 45 -3.79 1.91 -4.49
C LEU A 45 -3.83 0.38 -4.54
N PRO A 46 -4.97 -0.24 -4.81
CA PRO A 46 -5.04 -1.68 -5.01
C PRO A 46 -4.54 -2.05 -6.40
N GLY A 47 -4.14 -3.30 -6.59
CA GLY A 47 -3.81 -3.78 -7.93
C GLY A 47 -3.80 -5.30 -8.00
N VAL A 48 -4.23 -5.81 -9.16
CA VAL A 48 -4.12 -7.23 -9.55
C VAL A 48 -3.70 -7.33 -11.01
N GLY A 49 -3.07 -8.44 -11.40
CA GLY A 49 -2.61 -8.67 -12.76
C GLY A 49 -1.10 -8.45 -12.91
N ALA A 50 -0.65 -7.94 -14.07
CA ALA A 50 0.76 -7.84 -14.43
C ALA A 50 1.28 -6.39 -14.34
N PHE A 51 2.60 -6.25 -14.10
CA PHE A 51 3.27 -4.98 -13.86
C PHE A 51 3.14 -3.98 -15.03
N ASP A 52 3.56 -4.38 -16.25
CA ASP A 52 3.56 -3.47 -17.40
C ASP A 52 2.15 -2.94 -17.75
N PRO A 53 1.10 -3.79 -17.82
CA PRO A 53 -0.27 -3.30 -18.02
C PRO A 53 -0.73 -2.33 -16.95
N ALA A 54 -0.36 -2.57 -15.67
CA ALA A 54 -0.73 -1.69 -14.56
C ALA A 54 -0.11 -0.31 -14.69
N VAL A 55 1.20 -0.24 -14.96
CA VAL A 55 1.91 1.03 -15.14
C VAL A 55 1.36 1.79 -16.35
N LYS A 56 1.10 1.09 -17.47
CA LYS A 56 0.49 1.72 -18.66
C LYS A 56 -0.87 2.33 -18.35
N LYS A 57 -1.74 1.58 -17.66
CA LYS A 57 -3.06 2.08 -17.25
C LYS A 57 -2.99 3.32 -16.36
N ILE A 58 -2.04 3.39 -15.44
CA ILE A 58 -1.82 4.57 -14.60
C ILE A 58 -1.39 5.76 -15.47
N ARG A 59 -0.49 5.56 -16.45
CA ARG A 59 -0.04 6.60 -17.38
C ARG A 59 -1.14 7.04 -18.33
N ASP A 60 -1.86 6.10 -18.92
CA ASP A 60 -2.96 6.37 -19.88
C ASP A 60 -4.10 7.19 -19.22
N ARG A 61 -4.21 7.18 -17.88
CA ARG A 61 -5.17 7.96 -17.10
C ARG A 61 -4.58 9.21 -16.47
N ASP A 62 -3.34 9.57 -16.82
CA ASP A 62 -2.62 10.72 -16.26
C ASP A 62 -2.53 10.70 -14.71
N LEU A 63 -2.45 9.50 -14.11
CA LEU A 63 -2.42 9.32 -12.66
C LEU A 63 -1.01 9.28 -12.07
N GLU A 64 0.05 9.08 -12.88
CA GLU A 64 1.42 8.93 -12.37
C GLU A 64 1.86 10.15 -11.56
N GLN A 65 1.81 11.35 -12.14
CA GLN A 65 2.24 12.56 -11.45
C GLN A 65 1.32 12.92 -10.26
N PRO A 66 -0.01 12.87 -10.37
CA PRO A 66 -0.89 13.07 -9.23
C PRO A 66 -0.62 12.15 -8.04
N LEU A 67 -0.31 10.86 -8.28
CA LEU A 67 0.04 9.93 -7.20
C LEU A 67 1.36 10.30 -6.53
N LYS A 68 2.39 10.71 -7.30
CA LYS A 68 3.65 11.20 -6.76
C LYS A 68 3.46 12.45 -5.91
N ASP A 69 2.75 13.45 -6.42
CA ASP A 69 2.49 14.70 -5.72
C ASP A 69 1.74 14.48 -4.40
N ILE A 70 0.79 13.54 -4.39
CA ILE A 70 0.03 13.17 -3.19
C ILE A 70 0.93 12.49 -2.15
N ILE A 71 1.79 11.58 -2.57
CA ILE A 71 2.75 10.92 -1.69
C ILE A 71 3.73 11.94 -1.11
N ASP A 72 4.28 12.82 -1.95
CA ASP A 72 5.21 13.87 -1.54
C ASP A 72 4.57 14.88 -0.58
N SER A 73 3.25 15.05 -0.64
CA SER A 73 2.51 15.90 0.31
C SER A 73 2.42 15.31 1.74
N GLY A 74 2.89 14.09 1.96
CA GLY A 74 2.82 13.41 3.25
C GLY A 74 1.47 12.74 3.53
N LYS A 75 0.56 12.69 2.56
CA LYS A 75 -0.75 12.06 2.73
C LYS A 75 -0.60 10.54 2.93
N PRO A 76 -1.27 9.93 3.94
CA PRO A 76 -1.21 8.48 4.16
C PRO A 76 -1.59 7.69 2.90
N PHE A 77 -0.71 6.77 2.53
CA PHE A 77 -0.83 5.98 1.32
C PHE A 77 -0.71 4.49 1.63
N LEU A 78 -1.62 3.66 1.09
CA LEU A 78 -1.59 2.21 1.20
C LEU A 78 -1.58 1.55 -0.19
N GLY A 79 -0.46 0.91 -0.56
CA GLY A 79 -0.38 0.02 -1.72
C GLY A 79 -0.80 -1.41 -1.37
N ILE A 80 -1.59 -2.08 -2.24
CA ILE A 80 -2.00 -3.47 -2.03
C ILE A 80 -1.61 -4.33 -3.24
N CYS A 81 -0.85 -5.40 -3.00
CA CYS A 81 -0.38 -6.38 -3.96
C CYS A 81 0.36 -5.73 -5.15
N LEU A 82 -0.19 -5.70 -6.33
CA LEU A 82 0.41 -5.00 -7.48
C LEU A 82 0.58 -3.49 -7.20
N GLY A 83 -0.30 -2.90 -6.38
CA GLY A 83 -0.17 -1.52 -5.92
C GLY A 83 1.09 -1.26 -5.07
N LEU A 84 1.60 -2.26 -4.35
CA LEU A 84 2.94 -2.22 -3.75
C LEU A 84 4.02 -2.25 -4.83
N GLN A 85 3.92 -3.19 -5.78
CA GLN A 85 4.98 -3.46 -6.75
C GLN A 85 5.27 -2.25 -7.65
N ILE A 86 4.23 -1.57 -8.11
CA ILE A 86 4.37 -0.42 -9.03
C ILE A 86 4.99 0.82 -8.37
N LEU A 87 5.15 0.87 -7.04
CA LEU A 87 5.91 1.92 -6.35
C LEU A 87 7.42 1.84 -6.62
N PHE A 88 7.92 0.67 -7.04
CA PHE A 88 9.33 0.40 -7.28
C PHE A 88 9.82 0.90 -8.63
N ASP A 89 11.15 0.83 -8.87
CA ASP A 89 11.77 1.34 -10.10
C ASP A 89 11.40 0.52 -11.33
N ARG A 90 11.38 -0.83 -11.19
CA ARG A 90 11.16 -1.78 -12.30
C ARG A 90 10.78 -3.17 -11.80
N SER A 91 10.38 -4.03 -12.73
CA SER A 91 10.04 -5.43 -12.47
C SER A 91 10.75 -6.39 -13.43
N ASP A 92 11.14 -7.57 -12.93
CA ASP A 92 11.59 -8.70 -13.74
C ASP A 92 10.43 -9.28 -14.59
N GLU A 93 9.18 -8.88 -14.34
CA GLU A 93 8.01 -9.31 -15.10
C GLU A 93 7.91 -8.65 -16.47
N GLY A 94 8.42 -7.42 -16.59
CA GLY A 94 8.20 -6.61 -17.77
C GLY A 94 9.36 -5.69 -18.15
N ARG A 95 9.04 -4.64 -18.90
CA ARG A 95 10.00 -3.66 -19.42
C ARG A 95 9.69 -2.22 -18.99
N GLU A 96 8.46 -1.98 -18.49
CA GLU A 96 8.06 -0.66 -18.05
C GLU A 96 8.81 -0.28 -16.77
N THR A 97 9.13 0.99 -16.65
CA THR A 97 9.58 1.56 -15.37
C THR A 97 8.36 1.78 -14.47
N GLY A 98 8.47 1.43 -13.19
CA GLY A 98 7.45 1.73 -12.19
C GLY A 98 7.38 3.22 -11.84
N LEU A 99 6.74 3.54 -10.73
CA LEU A 99 6.62 4.92 -10.28
C LEU A 99 7.94 5.48 -9.70
N GLY A 100 8.89 4.61 -9.32
CA GLY A 100 10.21 5.00 -8.80
C GLY A 100 10.13 5.77 -7.47
N ILE A 101 9.11 5.49 -6.66
CA ILE A 101 8.89 6.13 -5.34
C ILE A 101 9.74 5.43 -4.27
N ILE A 102 9.80 4.11 -4.32
CA ILE A 102 10.63 3.28 -3.44
C ILE A 102 11.76 2.68 -4.27
N PRO A 103 13.02 3.02 -3.99
CA PRO A 103 14.17 2.45 -4.70
C PRO A 103 14.24 0.94 -4.54
N GLY A 104 14.37 0.22 -5.65
CA GLY A 104 14.46 -1.24 -5.64
C GLY A 104 13.79 -1.89 -6.85
N ILE A 105 13.69 -3.21 -6.82
CA ILE A 105 13.27 -4.02 -7.96
C ILE A 105 12.19 -5.03 -7.53
N VAL A 106 11.23 -5.28 -8.40
CA VAL A 106 10.29 -6.40 -8.27
C VAL A 106 10.90 -7.63 -8.93
N ARG A 107 11.13 -8.68 -8.15
CA ARG A 107 11.80 -9.91 -8.59
C ARG A 107 10.84 -11.09 -8.71
N LYS A 108 11.16 -12.03 -9.58
CA LYS A 108 10.43 -13.29 -9.68
C LYS A 108 10.94 -14.28 -8.63
N PHE A 109 10.04 -15.06 -8.01
CA PHE A 109 10.43 -16.20 -7.18
C PHE A 109 11.28 -17.18 -7.99
N GLN A 110 12.36 -17.65 -7.37
CA GLN A 110 13.19 -18.68 -7.98
C GLN A 110 12.51 -20.05 -7.85
N PRO A 111 12.49 -20.87 -8.91
CA PRO A 111 11.95 -22.21 -8.84
C PRO A 111 12.74 -23.07 -7.83
N GLU A 112 12.04 -23.83 -7.00
CA GLU A 112 12.60 -24.80 -6.07
C GLU A 112 11.85 -26.13 -6.20
N PRO A 113 12.45 -27.28 -5.86
CA PRO A 113 11.75 -28.55 -5.82
C PRO A 113 10.53 -28.46 -4.89
N ASN A 114 9.36 -28.85 -5.39
CA ASN A 114 8.08 -28.83 -4.67
C ASN A 114 7.56 -27.43 -4.26
N LEU A 115 8.14 -26.35 -4.75
CA LEU A 115 7.64 -25.00 -4.55
C LEU A 115 6.66 -24.64 -5.67
N THR A 116 5.43 -24.31 -5.29
CA THR A 116 4.43 -23.80 -6.23
C THR A 116 4.59 -22.29 -6.42
N ILE A 117 4.74 -21.85 -7.67
CA ILE A 117 4.70 -20.43 -8.06
C ILE A 117 3.50 -20.26 -8.99
N PRO A 118 2.55 -19.34 -8.70
CA PRO A 118 2.59 -18.30 -7.67
C PRO A 118 2.51 -18.81 -6.22
N GLN A 119 2.99 -18.00 -5.27
CA GLN A 119 2.62 -18.11 -3.86
C GLN A 119 1.14 -17.77 -3.75
N MET A 120 0.29 -18.78 -3.67
CA MET A 120 -1.15 -18.65 -3.58
C MET A 120 -1.65 -19.32 -2.31
N GLY A 121 -2.27 -18.55 -1.43
CA GLY A 121 -2.83 -19.05 -0.17
C GLY A 121 -2.32 -18.32 1.06
N TRP A 122 -2.58 -18.95 2.22
CA TRP A 122 -2.24 -18.39 3.53
C TRP A 122 -0.78 -18.63 3.88
N ASN A 123 -0.13 -17.59 4.43
CA ASN A 123 1.22 -17.71 4.97
C ASN A 123 1.39 -16.74 6.16
N GLN A 124 2.41 -16.99 6.98
CA GLN A 124 2.67 -16.23 8.21
C GLN A 124 3.60 -15.04 7.94
N LEU A 125 3.26 -13.90 8.52
CA LEU A 125 4.11 -12.71 8.52
C LEU A 125 5.22 -12.81 9.58
N HIS A 126 6.39 -12.28 9.25
CA HIS A 126 7.47 -11.98 10.17
C HIS A 126 7.64 -10.47 10.22
N LEU A 127 7.14 -9.82 11.28
CA LEU A 127 7.22 -8.37 11.43
C LEU A 127 8.67 -7.95 11.69
N THR A 128 9.21 -7.05 10.87
CA THR A 128 10.59 -6.54 10.94
C THR A 128 10.66 -5.14 11.55
N GLN A 129 9.61 -4.32 11.38
CA GLN A 129 9.46 -3.02 12.03
C GLN A 129 8.36 -3.13 13.09
N SER A 130 8.72 -3.47 14.34
CA SER A 130 7.75 -3.67 15.42
C SER A 130 6.98 -2.40 15.84
N ASN A 131 7.52 -1.22 15.54
CA ASN A 131 6.92 0.09 15.80
C ASN A 131 6.04 0.62 14.67
N CYS A 132 5.92 -0.10 13.55
CA CYS A 132 5.04 0.30 12.46
C CYS A 132 3.58 0.26 12.92
N LEU A 133 2.88 1.39 12.81
CA LEU A 133 1.49 1.55 13.26
C LEU A 133 0.51 0.63 12.54
N LEU A 134 0.88 0.15 11.34
CA LEU A 134 0.06 -0.81 10.58
C LEU A 134 -0.12 -2.14 11.34
N TRP A 135 0.81 -2.48 12.25
CA TRP A 135 0.80 -3.73 13.02
C TRP A 135 0.10 -3.63 14.38
N GLY A 136 -0.58 -2.53 14.67
CA GLY A 136 -1.34 -2.40 15.94
C GLY A 136 -2.29 -3.57 16.17
N GLN A 137 -2.13 -4.33 17.26
CA GLN A 137 -2.91 -5.54 17.59
C GLN A 137 -2.74 -6.72 16.60
N ILE A 138 -1.70 -6.71 15.76
CA ILE A 138 -1.34 -7.82 14.87
C ILE A 138 -0.27 -8.68 15.55
N SER A 139 -0.49 -10.00 15.55
CA SER A 139 0.51 -10.95 16.03
C SER A 139 1.73 -11.00 15.11
N THR A 140 2.91 -11.22 15.66
CA THR A 140 4.15 -11.38 14.89
C THR A 140 4.16 -12.58 13.95
N ALA A 141 3.23 -13.52 14.12
CA ALA A 141 3.05 -14.72 13.29
C ALA A 141 1.63 -14.75 12.70
N ALA A 142 1.05 -13.60 12.40
CA ALA A 142 -0.28 -13.49 11.84
C ALA A 142 -0.35 -14.11 10.43
N TRP A 143 -1.44 -14.84 10.17
CA TRP A 143 -1.71 -15.40 8.86
C TRP A 143 -2.41 -14.39 7.96
N VAL A 144 -1.93 -14.27 6.70
CA VAL A 144 -2.52 -13.44 5.66
C VAL A 144 -2.53 -14.17 4.32
N TYR A 145 -3.35 -13.72 3.38
CA TYR A 145 -3.55 -14.37 2.09
C TYR A 145 -2.70 -13.71 1.01
N PHE A 146 -1.88 -14.51 0.32
CA PHE A 146 -1.03 -14.12 -0.80
C PHE A 146 -1.55 -14.69 -2.12
N ASP A 147 -1.23 -13.99 -3.22
CA ASP A 147 -1.53 -14.42 -4.59
C ASP A 147 -0.59 -13.69 -5.56
N HIS A 148 0.70 -14.13 -5.62
CA HIS A 148 1.71 -13.44 -6.42
C HIS A 148 2.87 -14.35 -6.84
N SER A 149 3.45 -14.07 -8.02
CA SER A 149 4.67 -14.75 -8.56
C SER A 149 5.92 -13.89 -8.43
N TYR A 150 5.74 -12.60 -8.13
CA TYR A 150 6.81 -11.60 -8.00
C TYR A 150 6.72 -10.94 -6.64
N TYR A 151 7.86 -10.54 -6.08
CA TYR A 151 7.99 -9.87 -4.79
C TYR A 151 8.88 -8.65 -4.90
N VAL A 152 8.74 -7.70 -3.99
CA VAL A 152 9.56 -6.49 -3.95
C VAL A 152 10.89 -6.76 -3.22
N ASP A 153 11.99 -6.24 -3.78
CA ASP A 153 13.34 -6.25 -3.23
C ASP A 153 13.83 -4.81 -3.07
N PRO A 154 13.51 -4.15 -1.91
CA PRO A 154 13.90 -2.78 -1.66
C PRO A 154 15.43 -2.62 -1.61
N SER A 155 15.98 -1.53 -2.15
CA SER A 155 17.42 -1.22 -2.07
C SER A 155 17.89 -1.00 -0.64
N SER A 156 16.99 -0.64 0.28
CA SER A 156 17.24 -0.54 1.72
C SER A 156 16.32 -1.48 2.49
N SER A 157 16.90 -2.38 3.28
CA SER A 157 16.13 -3.27 4.16
C SER A 157 15.35 -2.51 5.24
N LEU A 158 15.68 -1.26 5.50
CA LEU A 158 14.96 -0.41 6.45
C LEU A 158 13.51 -0.12 6.00
N ALA A 159 13.21 -0.20 4.72
CA ALA A 159 11.86 -0.05 4.21
C ALA A 159 10.98 -1.29 4.48
N THR A 160 11.58 -2.47 4.68
CA THR A 160 10.84 -3.72 4.92
C THR A 160 10.19 -3.71 6.30
N ALA A 161 8.86 -3.69 6.34
CA ALA A 161 8.08 -3.69 7.58
C ALA A 161 7.62 -5.09 7.99
N ALA A 162 7.50 -6.02 7.04
CA ALA A 162 7.28 -7.43 7.30
C ALA A 162 7.87 -8.27 6.16
N ALA A 163 8.26 -9.51 6.49
CA ALA A 163 8.73 -10.51 5.56
C ALA A 163 7.82 -11.75 5.58
N VAL A 164 7.95 -12.59 4.56
CA VAL A 164 7.31 -13.90 4.46
C VAL A 164 8.31 -14.90 3.91
N THR A 165 8.23 -16.15 4.35
CA THR A 165 9.06 -17.24 3.79
C THR A 165 8.21 -18.14 2.90
N HIS A 166 8.62 -18.30 1.62
CA HIS A 166 8.00 -19.19 0.65
C HIS A 166 9.06 -20.12 0.08
N GLY A 167 8.95 -21.41 0.38
CA GLY A 167 10.06 -22.36 0.18
C GLY A 167 11.25 -22.01 1.08
N THR A 168 12.43 -21.82 0.50
CA THR A 168 13.64 -21.35 1.19
C THR A 168 13.86 -19.83 1.07
N GLN A 169 13.00 -19.14 0.33
CA GLN A 169 13.12 -17.72 0.03
C GLN A 169 12.35 -16.89 1.06
N THR A 170 13.05 -16.06 1.83
CA THR A 170 12.44 -15.05 2.69
C THR A 170 12.45 -13.71 1.95
N VAL A 171 11.27 -13.15 1.71
CA VAL A 171 11.06 -11.98 0.87
C VAL A 171 10.24 -10.90 1.60
N THR A 172 10.33 -9.67 1.13
CA THR A 172 9.53 -8.56 1.66
C THR A 172 8.03 -8.81 1.40
N ALA A 173 7.26 -8.82 2.47
CA ALA A 173 5.80 -8.96 2.45
C ALA A 173 5.07 -7.62 2.67
N ALA A 174 5.74 -6.64 3.27
CA ALA A 174 5.22 -5.29 3.44
C ALA A 174 6.37 -4.29 3.56
N ILE A 175 6.11 -3.06 3.14
CA ILE A 175 6.97 -1.90 3.37
C ILE A 175 6.26 -0.87 4.23
N ALA A 176 7.04 -0.10 5.00
CA ALA A 176 6.60 1.14 5.64
C ALA A 176 7.77 2.13 5.63
N GLN A 177 7.55 3.27 5.01
CA GLN A 177 8.50 4.37 4.92
C GLN A 177 7.74 5.69 4.88
N ASP A 178 8.00 6.57 5.84
CA ASP A 178 7.32 7.85 5.98
C ASP A 178 5.77 7.69 6.01
N ASN A 179 5.05 8.29 5.08
CA ASN A 179 3.61 8.18 4.92
C ASN A 179 3.16 6.99 4.04
N ILE A 180 4.11 6.23 3.49
CA ILE A 180 3.83 5.10 2.59
C ILE A 180 3.81 3.81 3.39
N MET A 181 2.71 3.10 3.30
CA MET A 181 2.59 1.71 3.70
C MET A 181 2.16 0.91 2.48
N ALA A 182 2.73 -0.28 2.30
CA ALA A 182 2.23 -1.15 1.25
C ALA A 182 2.47 -2.62 1.58
N VAL A 183 1.55 -3.48 1.15
CA VAL A 183 1.51 -4.90 1.49
C VAL A 183 1.42 -5.76 0.24
N GLN A 184 2.15 -6.88 0.20
CA GLN A 184 2.11 -7.83 -0.92
C GLN A 184 0.90 -8.76 -0.85
N PHE A 185 0.42 -9.04 0.34
CA PHE A 185 -0.79 -9.83 0.58
C PHE A 185 -2.06 -9.00 0.34
N HIS A 186 -3.19 -9.66 0.33
CA HIS A 186 -4.51 -9.07 0.18
C HIS A 186 -5.19 -8.93 1.54
N PRO A 187 -5.17 -7.76 2.21
CA PRO A 187 -5.83 -7.59 3.49
C PRO A 187 -7.34 -7.83 3.38
N GLU A 188 -7.97 -7.46 2.26
CA GLU A 188 -9.39 -7.69 1.99
C GLU A 188 -9.77 -9.19 1.86
N LYS A 189 -8.76 -10.08 1.71
CA LYS A 189 -8.91 -11.54 1.69
C LYS A 189 -8.32 -12.23 2.92
N SER A 190 -7.77 -11.47 3.86
CA SER A 190 -7.01 -11.99 5.02
C SER A 190 -7.81 -12.06 6.32
N SER A 191 -9.14 -12.27 6.22
CA SER A 191 -10.04 -12.47 7.37
C SER A 191 -9.89 -11.34 8.41
N THR A 192 -9.94 -11.68 9.71
CA THR A 192 -9.84 -10.73 10.82
C THR A 192 -8.50 -9.99 10.87
N THR A 193 -7.39 -10.67 10.53
CA THR A 193 -6.07 -10.04 10.44
C THR A 193 -6.06 -8.91 9.42
N GLY A 194 -6.58 -9.18 8.23
CA GLY A 194 -6.63 -8.19 7.15
C GLY A 194 -7.54 -7.00 7.48
N LEU A 195 -8.71 -7.27 8.06
CA LEU A 195 -9.62 -6.21 8.52
C LEU A 195 -8.97 -5.34 9.60
N GLN A 196 -8.21 -5.93 10.52
CA GLN A 196 -7.47 -5.18 11.54
C GLN A 196 -6.38 -4.29 10.91
N ILE A 197 -5.66 -4.78 9.89
CA ILE A 197 -4.67 -4.00 9.14
C ILE A 197 -5.33 -2.79 8.45
N LEU A 198 -6.47 -2.99 7.77
CA LEU A 198 -7.23 -1.89 7.18
C LEU A 198 -7.73 -0.90 8.23
N ALA A 199 -8.19 -1.38 9.40
CA ALA A 199 -8.60 -0.52 10.52
C ALA A 199 -7.41 0.28 11.08
N ASN A 200 -6.21 -0.29 11.12
CA ASN A 200 -5.01 0.41 11.53
C ASN A 200 -4.67 1.53 10.52
N PHE A 201 -4.75 1.26 9.23
CA PHE A 201 -4.55 2.30 8.20
C PHE A 201 -5.57 3.45 8.33
N VAL A 202 -6.85 3.12 8.56
CA VAL A 202 -7.88 4.14 8.81
C VAL A 202 -7.53 5.01 10.02
N ARG A 203 -7.04 4.43 11.12
CA ARG A 203 -6.59 5.17 12.30
C ARG A 203 -5.38 6.07 12.02
N ILE A 204 -4.41 5.60 11.23
CA ILE A 204 -3.26 6.40 10.79
C ILE A 204 -3.75 7.62 10.02
N ALA A 205 -4.68 7.44 9.08
CA ALA A 205 -5.23 8.52 8.28
C ALA A 205 -6.02 9.54 9.14
N GLN A 206 -6.77 9.10 10.14
CA GLN A 206 -7.47 9.97 11.09
C GLN A 206 -6.50 10.82 11.93
N SER A 207 -5.38 10.24 12.35
CA SER A 207 -4.37 10.94 13.14
C SER A 207 -3.65 12.01 12.33
N ALA A 208 -3.37 11.75 11.04
CA ALA A 208 -2.77 12.71 10.13
C ALA A 208 -3.70 13.92 9.86
N GLU A 209 -5.01 13.70 9.76
CA GLU A 209 -6.02 14.77 9.62
C GLU A 209 -6.04 15.70 10.85
N GLY A 210 -5.88 15.16 12.05
CA GLY A 210 -5.84 15.94 13.30
C GLY A 210 -4.65 16.89 13.37
N VAL A 211 -3.46 16.42 12.99
CA VAL A 211 -2.22 17.21 13.01
C VAL A 211 -2.28 18.38 12.04
N THR A 212 -2.82 18.20 10.85
CA THR A 212 -2.95 19.28 9.84
C THR A 212 -3.95 20.36 10.27
N LYS A 213 -5.04 19.99 10.93
CA LYS A 213 -6.03 20.94 11.45
C LYS A 213 -5.49 21.79 12.59
N ASP A 214 -4.75 21.21 13.53
CA ASP A 214 -4.14 21.91 14.65
C ASP A 214 -3.06 22.89 14.18
N GLN A 215 -2.26 22.55 13.18
CA GLN A 215 -1.28 23.46 12.59
C GLN A 215 -1.93 24.65 11.87
N GLN A 216 -3.03 24.44 11.15
CA GLN A 216 -3.77 25.53 10.50
C GLN A 216 -4.44 26.46 11.54
N PHE A 217 -4.88 25.91 12.67
CA PHE A 217 -5.48 26.72 13.75
C PHE A 217 -4.43 27.57 14.47
N GLN A 218 -3.21 27.08 14.67
CA GLN A 218 -2.11 27.83 15.28
C GLN A 218 -1.62 28.99 14.39
N ILE A 219 -1.62 28.83 13.06
CA ILE A 219 -1.23 29.89 12.12
C ILE A 219 -2.28 31.02 12.10
N GLN A 220 -3.56 30.69 12.31
CA GLN A 220 -4.64 31.70 12.34
C GLN A 220 -4.76 32.46 13.67
N THR A 221 -4.15 31.99 14.75
CA THR A 221 -4.25 32.56 16.09
C THR A 221 -3.02 33.34 16.54
N ASP A 222 -1.98 33.46 15.71
CA ASP A 222 -0.79 34.25 16.03
C ASP A 222 -0.94 35.70 15.51
N PRO A 223 -1.27 36.68 16.38
CA PRO A 223 -1.50 38.07 15.98
C PRO A 223 -0.22 38.86 15.73
N TYR A 224 0.96 38.24 15.76
CA TYR A 224 2.26 38.89 15.61
C TYR A 224 2.98 38.61 14.28
N MET A 225 2.31 37.98 13.30
CA MET A 225 2.80 37.88 11.93
C MET A 225 2.05 38.85 11.00
N SER A 226 2.32 40.14 11.15
CA SER A 226 1.97 41.19 10.18
C SER A 226 3.12 42.18 10.08
#